data_8f896e3371a258486a0ae3d16b6caabe
#
_entry.id   8f896e3371a258486a0ae3d16b6caabe
#
_cell.length_a   1.000
_cell.length_b   1.000
_cell.length_c   1.000
_cell.angle_alpha   90.00
_cell.angle_beta   90.00
_cell.angle_gamma   90.00
#
_symmetry.space_group_name_H-M   'P 1'
#
loop_
_entity.id
_entity.type
_entity.pdbx_description
1 polymer ?
#
loop_
_entity_poly.entity_id
_entity_poly.type
_entity_poly.pdbx_seq_one_letter_code
_entity_poly.pdbx_strand_id
1 'polypeptide(L)'
;MQVLRTPDDRFEGLEDYPFAPNYSVITTADGTELRIHHLDEGPVDGPVVLCMHGQPVWSYLYRKMIPLLVDAGIRVIAPDLPGYGKSDKPAALDDYSYQNQVDWMGAWLVANDFSGLTFFGQDWGGLIGLRMIADHPERFDRVVISNTGLPYNPDWPDEEVQKVKNFRANAKTPTPFGMARALRNVDREGPMAFAYWQKFCWETEDLPVGFMMSTGLEGPSVARMLIPYLLSRLGLAPLRSSSPIGRAYEAPYPDPSYKMGPRAMPSQVPTLPDDPSLEAQARAWEFYSRFEKPFLCAFVDDDPVTRGGDAPFMETVPGARGQPHTTIRGGGHFVQEKRPAEVVKIIVDFIAATG
;
A
#
# COMPACT_ATOMS: atom_id res chain seq x y z
N MET A 1 16.87 -16.97 -2.01
CA MET A 1 15.93 -16.15 -2.82
C MET A 1 16.73 -15.41 -3.89
N GLN A 2 16.24 -15.35 -5.15
CA GLN A 2 16.83 -14.51 -6.21
C GLN A 2 16.30 -13.09 -6.09
N VAL A 3 17.16 -12.09 -6.33
CA VAL A 3 16.80 -10.68 -6.15
C VAL A 3 17.13 -9.91 -7.43
N LEU A 4 16.18 -9.08 -7.88
CA LEU A 4 16.34 -8.14 -9.00
C LEU A 4 16.46 -6.72 -8.46
N ARG A 5 17.18 -5.87 -9.19
CA ARG A 5 17.34 -4.45 -8.90
C ARG A 5 17.05 -3.62 -10.12
N THR A 6 16.09 -2.71 -10.00
CA THR A 6 15.74 -1.79 -11.08
C THR A 6 16.91 -0.84 -11.35
N PRO A 7 17.33 -0.66 -12.62
CA PRO A 7 18.34 0.32 -12.99
C PRO A 7 17.93 1.75 -12.61
N ASP A 8 18.89 2.55 -12.16
CA ASP A 8 18.63 3.91 -11.63
C ASP A 8 18.13 4.88 -12.71
N ASP A 9 18.53 4.70 -13.97
CA ASP A 9 18.06 5.50 -15.12
C ASP A 9 16.55 5.45 -15.33
N ARG A 10 15.90 4.41 -14.84
CA ARG A 10 14.43 4.27 -14.87
C ARG A 10 13.70 5.34 -14.04
N PHE A 11 14.38 5.94 -13.08
CA PHE A 11 13.82 6.92 -12.15
C PHE A 11 14.24 8.36 -12.48
N GLU A 12 14.95 8.57 -13.58
CA GLU A 12 15.35 9.88 -14.02
C GLU A 12 14.19 10.69 -14.62
N GLY A 13 14.14 11.99 -14.34
CA GLY A 13 13.17 12.91 -14.94
C GLY A 13 11.71 12.64 -14.55
N LEU A 14 11.47 11.99 -13.42
CA LEU A 14 10.12 11.80 -12.90
C LEU A 14 9.55 13.13 -12.39
N GLU A 15 8.32 13.46 -12.79
CA GLU A 15 7.63 14.69 -12.44
C GLU A 15 7.44 14.80 -10.92
N ASP A 16 7.78 15.96 -10.34
CA ASP A 16 7.64 16.26 -8.90
C ASP A 16 8.40 15.30 -7.95
N TYR A 17 9.47 14.64 -8.43
CA TYR A 17 10.21 13.68 -7.61
C TYR A 17 11.72 13.99 -7.57
N PRO A 18 12.13 15.13 -6.97
CA PRO A 18 13.53 15.55 -6.92
C PRO A 18 14.34 14.96 -5.76
N PHE A 19 13.80 14.00 -5.03
CA PHE A 19 14.34 13.51 -3.77
C PHE A 19 15.56 12.61 -3.95
N ALA A 20 16.57 12.82 -3.09
CA ALA A 20 17.76 11.97 -3.05
C ALA A 20 17.42 10.58 -2.45
N PRO A 21 17.94 9.49 -3.03
CA PRO A 21 17.71 8.17 -2.48
C PRO A 21 18.58 7.88 -1.27
N ASN A 22 17.99 7.24 -0.24
CA ASN A 22 18.72 6.61 0.84
C ASN A 22 18.53 5.10 0.76
N TYR A 23 19.52 4.32 1.19
CA TYR A 23 19.47 2.87 1.12
C TYR A 23 20.00 2.23 2.41
N SER A 24 19.30 1.20 2.86
CA SER A 24 19.74 0.33 3.94
C SER A 24 19.70 -1.12 3.47
N VAL A 25 20.56 -1.96 4.00
CA VAL A 25 20.56 -3.40 3.68
C VAL A 25 20.04 -4.15 4.88
N ILE A 26 19.09 -5.06 4.66
CA ILE A 26 18.60 -6.00 5.65
C ILE A 26 18.98 -7.43 5.24
N THR A 27 19.08 -8.33 6.21
CA THR A 27 19.25 -9.76 5.97
C THR A 27 17.94 -10.48 6.27
N THR A 28 17.42 -11.20 5.31
CA THR A 28 16.18 -11.99 5.43
C THR A 28 16.43 -13.30 6.18
N ALA A 29 15.37 -14.01 6.58
CA ALA A 29 15.46 -15.26 7.32
C ALA A 29 16.23 -16.37 6.58
N ASP A 30 16.24 -16.37 5.24
CA ASP A 30 17.02 -17.31 4.41
C ASP A 30 18.45 -16.84 4.14
N GLY A 31 18.90 -15.73 4.77
CA GLY A 31 20.23 -15.17 4.62
C GLY A 31 20.43 -14.30 3.37
N THR A 32 19.37 -14.02 2.61
CA THR A 32 19.46 -13.13 1.44
C THR A 32 19.54 -11.66 1.91
N GLU A 33 20.41 -10.88 1.27
CA GLU A 33 20.45 -9.43 1.49
C GLU A 33 19.44 -8.73 0.58
N LEU A 34 18.63 -7.84 1.16
CA LEU A 34 17.73 -6.92 0.43
C LEU A 34 18.14 -5.48 0.71
N ARG A 35 18.37 -4.72 -0.36
CA ARG A 35 18.55 -3.28 -0.29
C ARG A 35 17.19 -2.59 -0.28
N ILE A 36 16.90 -1.86 0.78
CA ILE A 36 15.65 -1.11 0.97
C ILE A 36 15.92 0.37 0.76
N HIS A 37 15.19 0.97 -0.18
CA HIS A 37 15.18 2.40 -0.43
C HIS A 37 14.25 3.11 0.54
N HIS A 38 14.62 4.32 0.95
CA HIS A 38 13.71 5.26 1.60
C HIS A 38 14.05 6.71 1.27
N LEU A 39 13.06 7.56 1.31
CA LEU A 39 13.23 9.01 1.33
C LEU A 39 13.39 9.46 2.78
N ASP A 40 14.20 10.49 2.98
CA ASP A 40 14.44 11.12 4.28
C ASP A 40 14.59 12.63 4.05
N GLU A 41 13.52 13.36 4.24
CA GLU A 41 13.39 14.76 3.86
C GLU A 41 12.93 15.62 5.03
N GLY A 42 13.47 16.83 5.14
CA GLY A 42 13.09 17.82 6.15
C GLY A 42 14.07 17.97 7.30
N PRO A 43 13.69 18.70 8.38
CA PRO A 43 14.59 19.01 9.49
C PRO A 43 14.90 17.79 10.33
N VAL A 44 16.18 17.53 10.59
CA VAL A 44 16.63 16.35 11.37
C VAL A 44 16.04 16.31 12.78
N ASP A 45 15.87 17.47 13.41
CA ASP A 45 15.38 17.64 14.78
C ASP A 45 13.84 17.83 14.84
N GLY A 46 13.15 17.75 13.71
CA GLY A 46 11.68 17.87 13.65
C GLY A 46 10.94 16.60 14.09
N PRO A 47 9.64 16.72 14.39
CA PRO A 47 8.79 15.53 14.52
C PRO A 47 8.89 14.66 13.26
N VAL A 48 8.92 13.32 13.43
CA VAL A 48 9.12 12.40 12.32
C VAL A 48 7.81 11.74 11.92
N VAL A 49 7.49 11.79 10.62
CA VAL A 49 6.37 11.04 10.03
C VAL A 49 6.91 9.93 9.15
N LEU A 50 6.59 8.68 9.49
CA LEU A 50 6.85 7.51 8.67
C LEU A 50 5.66 7.27 7.74
N CYS A 51 5.85 7.46 6.43
CA CYS A 51 4.84 7.30 5.39
C CYS A 51 5.02 5.96 4.66
N MET A 52 4.13 4.99 4.90
CA MET A 52 4.20 3.68 4.25
C MET A 52 3.16 3.53 3.14
N HIS A 53 3.64 3.30 1.92
CA HIS A 53 2.82 3.11 0.73
C HIS A 53 2.26 1.70 0.62
N GLY A 54 1.22 1.53 -0.21
CA GLY A 54 0.62 0.25 -0.52
C GLY A 54 0.90 -0.26 -1.94
N GLN A 55 0.01 -1.10 -2.43
CA GLN A 55 0.08 -1.77 -3.72
C GLN A 55 -0.86 -1.06 -4.73
N PRO A 56 -0.49 -0.85 -6.00
CA PRO A 56 0.80 -1.16 -6.64
C PRO A 56 1.75 0.04 -6.73
N VAL A 57 1.67 0.95 -5.77
CA VAL A 57 2.42 2.22 -5.75
C VAL A 57 3.78 2.07 -5.06
N TRP A 58 4.52 3.17 -4.94
CA TRP A 58 5.82 3.27 -4.27
C TRP A 58 5.98 4.69 -3.68
N SER A 59 7.08 5.04 -3.07
CA SER A 59 7.27 6.34 -2.39
C SER A 59 6.94 7.57 -3.25
N TYR A 60 6.89 7.44 -4.58
CA TYR A 60 6.37 8.44 -5.51
C TYR A 60 4.95 8.94 -5.14
N LEU A 61 4.15 8.11 -4.48
CA LEU A 61 2.83 8.46 -3.97
C LEU A 61 2.87 9.68 -3.05
N TYR A 62 3.95 9.84 -2.29
CA TYR A 62 4.10 10.88 -1.27
C TYR A 62 4.73 12.18 -1.79
N ARG A 63 5.14 12.25 -3.08
CA ARG A 63 5.85 13.41 -3.63
C ARG A 63 5.15 14.75 -3.42
N LYS A 64 3.81 14.76 -3.39
CA LYS A 64 3.00 15.97 -3.15
C LYS A 64 2.85 16.29 -1.66
N MET A 65 2.95 15.30 -0.79
CA MET A 65 2.82 15.48 0.66
C MET A 65 4.14 15.89 1.29
N ILE A 66 5.27 15.33 0.84
CA ILE A 66 6.60 15.59 1.40
C ILE A 66 6.91 17.07 1.50
N PRO A 67 6.82 17.90 0.45
CA PRO A 67 7.11 19.33 0.55
C PRO A 67 6.23 20.03 1.59
N LEU A 68 4.95 19.68 1.65
CA LEU A 68 3.99 20.30 2.58
C LEU A 68 4.28 19.92 4.05
N LEU A 69 4.72 18.69 4.31
CA LEU A 69 5.14 18.25 5.64
C LEU A 69 6.45 18.91 6.05
N VAL A 70 7.42 19.02 5.13
CA VAL A 70 8.69 19.69 5.36
C VAL A 70 8.49 21.18 5.64
N ASP A 71 7.64 21.86 4.88
CA ASP A 71 7.26 23.27 5.11
C ASP A 71 6.60 23.46 6.49
N ALA A 72 5.94 22.45 7.03
CA ALA A 72 5.39 22.43 8.39
C ALA A 72 6.44 22.08 9.48
N GLY A 73 7.71 21.89 9.11
CA GLY A 73 8.79 21.57 10.05
C GLY A 73 8.87 20.09 10.43
N ILE A 74 8.28 19.21 9.64
CA ILE A 74 8.22 17.75 9.89
C ILE A 74 9.26 17.04 9.02
N ARG A 75 10.01 16.11 9.61
CA ARG A 75 10.85 15.16 8.90
C ARG A 75 10.02 14.01 8.39
N VAL A 76 10.17 13.66 7.12
CA VAL A 76 9.40 12.61 6.45
C VAL A 76 10.31 11.46 6.07
N ILE A 77 9.99 10.27 6.56
CA ILE A 77 10.63 9.02 6.14
C ILE A 77 9.60 8.24 5.29
N ALA A 78 9.96 7.92 4.04
CA ALA A 78 9.06 7.19 3.15
C ALA A 78 9.80 6.03 2.45
N PRO A 79 9.75 4.81 3.01
CA PRO A 79 10.38 3.64 2.41
C PRO A 79 9.60 3.14 1.18
N ASP A 80 10.34 2.49 0.27
CA ASP A 80 9.76 1.59 -0.71
C ASP A 80 9.74 0.16 -0.15
N LEU A 81 8.59 -0.46 -0.13
CA LEU A 81 8.45 -1.86 0.28
C LEU A 81 9.30 -2.78 -0.61
N PRO A 82 9.86 -3.90 -0.10
CA PRO A 82 10.48 -4.92 -0.94
C PRO A 82 9.55 -5.36 -2.08
N GLY A 83 10.08 -5.33 -3.31
CA GLY A 83 9.27 -5.58 -4.52
C GLY A 83 8.73 -4.34 -5.21
N TYR A 84 8.94 -3.14 -4.64
CA TYR A 84 8.41 -1.87 -5.14
C TYR A 84 9.51 -0.81 -5.28
N GLY A 85 9.19 0.27 -5.97
CA GLY A 85 10.03 1.47 -6.10
C GLY A 85 11.48 1.17 -6.41
N LYS A 86 12.38 1.80 -5.68
CA LYS A 86 13.84 1.61 -5.79
C LYS A 86 14.38 0.50 -4.88
N SER A 87 13.54 -0.12 -4.05
CA SER A 87 13.94 -1.29 -3.24
C SER A 87 14.16 -2.53 -4.11
N ASP A 88 14.96 -3.44 -3.62
CA ASP A 88 15.20 -4.74 -4.25
C ASP A 88 13.90 -5.56 -4.39
N LYS A 89 13.86 -6.43 -5.39
CA LYS A 89 12.68 -7.19 -5.78
C LYS A 89 12.97 -8.69 -5.79
N PRO A 90 12.49 -9.43 -4.78
CA PRO A 90 12.42 -10.89 -4.86
C PRO A 90 11.78 -11.33 -6.18
N ALA A 91 12.38 -12.34 -6.85
CA ALA A 91 12.07 -12.64 -8.25
C ALA A 91 10.98 -13.71 -8.44
N ALA A 92 10.46 -14.30 -7.36
CA ALA A 92 9.39 -15.28 -7.43
C ALA A 92 8.14 -14.81 -6.66
N LEU A 93 6.95 -15.23 -7.12
CA LEU A 93 5.68 -14.91 -6.43
C LEU A 93 5.66 -15.46 -5.00
N ASP A 94 6.21 -16.68 -4.81
CA ASP A 94 6.24 -17.37 -3.52
C ASP A 94 7.25 -16.77 -2.52
N ASP A 95 8.12 -15.86 -2.96
CA ASP A 95 8.99 -15.10 -2.05
C ASP A 95 8.19 -14.07 -1.23
N TYR A 96 6.98 -13.71 -1.68
CA TYR A 96 6.14 -12.70 -1.04
C TYR A 96 5.07 -13.33 -0.17
N SER A 97 5.10 -13.00 1.10
CA SER A 97 4.01 -13.23 2.03
C SER A 97 3.74 -11.97 2.86
N TYR A 98 2.57 -11.88 3.49
CA TYR A 98 2.30 -10.80 4.43
C TYR A 98 3.35 -10.77 5.55
N GLN A 99 3.68 -11.94 6.12
CA GLN A 99 4.66 -12.04 7.20
C GLN A 99 6.05 -11.59 6.73
N ASN A 100 6.54 -12.03 5.55
CA ASN A 100 7.83 -11.60 5.04
C ASN A 100 7.92 -10.07 4.92
N GLN A 101 6.86 -9.41 4.43
CA GLN A 101 6.83 -7.95 4.33
C GLN A 101 6.90 -7.29 5.71
N VAL A 102 6.21 -7.81 6.72
CA VAL A 102 6.29 -7.31 8.11
C VAL A 102 7.70 -7.48 8.66
N ASP A 103 8.27 -8.66 8.50
CA ASP A 103 9.62 -8.99 9.00
C ASP A 103 10.70 -8.12 8.33
N TRP A 104 10.62 -7.95 7.01
CA TRP A 104 11.56 -7.12 6.25
C TRP A 104 11.47 -5.64 6.65
N MET A 105 10.27 -5.10 6.78
CA MET A 105 10.10 -3.71 7.17
C MET A 105 10.40 -3.47 8.65
N GLY A 106 10.15 -4.44 9.52
CA GLY A 106 10.60 -4.42 10.92
C GLY A 106 12.13 -4.42 11.02
N ALA A 107 12.81 -5.29 10.26
CA ALA A 107 14.26 -5.32 10.19
C ALA A 107 14.85 -4.00 9.67
N TRP A 108 14.22 -3.40 8.63
CA TRP A 108 14.60 -2.08 8.10
C TRP A 108 14.41 -0.97 9.16
N LEU A 109 13.30 -0.97 9.89
CA LEU A 109 13.03 -0.01 10.95
C LEU A 109 14.11 -0.04 12.05
N VAL A 110 14.47 -1.25 12.48
CA VAL A 110 15.50 -1.48 13.51
C VAL A 110 16.89 -1.11 13.00
N ALA A 111 17.23 -1.50 11.76
CA ALA A 111 18.54 -1.21 11.18
C ALA A 111 18.85 0.28 11.03
N ASN A 112 17.79 1.12 10.84
CA ASN A 112 17.93 2.57 10.77
C ASN A 112 17.73 3.28 12.12
N ASP A 113 17.43 2.54 13.17
CA ASP A 113 17.15 3.05 14.52
C ASP A 113 16.13 4.18 14.58
N PHE A 114 15.13 4.16 13.71
CA PHE A 114 14.04 5.13 13.73
C PHE A 114 13.16 4.94 14.97
N SER A 115 12.82 6.06 15.64
CA SER A 115 12.00 6.08 16.85
C SER A 115 11.28 7.43 16.99
N GLY A 116 10.34 7.54 17.94
CA GLY A 116 9.54 8.75 18.12
C GLY A 116 8.61 9.03 16.92
N LEU A 117 8.20 7.99 16.22
CA LEU A 117 7.53 8.09 14.94
C LEU A 117 6.03 8.40 15.08
N THR A 118 5.54 9.30 14.25
CA THR A 118 4.14 9.34 13.86
C THR A 118 3.99 8.48 12.61
N PHE A 119 3.27 7.38 12.71
CA PHE A 119 3.00 6.50 11.58
C PHE A 119 1.89 7.05 10.70
N PHE A 120 2.07 7.04 9.38
CA PHE A 120 1.02 7.24 8.38
C PHE A 120 1.04 6.09 7.38
N GLY A 121 -0.03 5.29 7.35
CA GLY A 121 -0.14 4.13 6.47
C GLY A 121 -1.42 4.11 5.65
N GLN A 122 -1.31 3.70 4.39
CA GLN A 122 -2.42 3.52 3.46
C GLN A 122 -2.28 2.17 2.75
N ASP A 123 -3.40 1.48 2.50
CA ASP A 123 -3.44 0.17 1.81
C ASP A 123 -2.48 -0.83 2.48
N TRP A 124 -1.63 -1.53 1.73
CA TRP A 124 -0.63 -2.45 2.28
C TRP A 124 0.38 -1.79 3.22
N GLY A 125 0.68 -0.51 3.01
CA GLY A 125 1.50 0.23 3.97
C GLY A 125 0.86 0.29 5.35
N GLY A 126 -0.47 0.42 5.42
CA GLY A 126 -1.20 0.34 6.67
C GLY A 126 -1.24 -1.09 7.24
N LEU A 127 -1.54 -2.10 6.41
CA LEU A 127 -1.57 -3.50 6.84
C LEU A 127 -0.22 -3.92 7.47
N ILE A 128 0.88 -3.68 6.76
CA ILE A 128 2.24 -4.02 7.20
C ILE A 128 2.62 -3.19 8.42
N GLY A 129 2.38 -1.87 8.36
CA GLY A 129 2.77 -0.95 9.43
C GLY A 129 2.04 -1.20 10.74
N LEU A 130 0.75 -1.54 10.71
CA LEU A 130 0.00 -1.90 11.91
C LEU A 130 0.57 -3.17 12.57
N ARG A 131 0.99 -4.16 11.81
CA ARG A 131 1.68 -5.34 12.33
C ARG A 131 3.06 -4.97 12.88
N MET A 132 3.83 -4.17 12.14
CA MET A 132 5.15 -3.68 12.58
C MET A 132 5.08 -2.85 13.87
N ILE A 133 4.03 -2.01 14.04
CA ILE A 133 3.80 -1.27 15.28
C ILE A 133 3.51 -2.24 16.45
N ALA A 134 2.74 -3.31 16.22
CA ALA A 134 2.47 -4.30 17.26
C ALA A 134 3.74 -5.04 17.72
N ASP A 135 4.71 -5.22 16.81
CA ASP A 135 5.98 -5.87 17.11
C ASP A 135 7.03 -4.90 17.72
N HIS A 136 6.94 -3.57 17.43
CA HIS A 136 7.89 -2.55 17.86
C HIS A 136 7.20 -1.29 18.44
N PRO A 137 6.28 -1.41 19.40
CA PRO A 137 5.42 -0.30 19.86
C PRO A 137 6.19 0.86 20.50
N GLU A 138 7.38 0.61 21.02
CA GLU A 138 8.24 1.62 21.64
C GLU A 138 8.75 2.68 20.66
N ARG A 139 8.79 2.35 19.36
CA ARG A 139 9.33 3.23 18.32
C ARG A 139 8.31 4.24 17.80
N PHE A 140 7.05 4.07 18.15
CA PHE A 140 5.95 4.89 17.64
C PHE A 140 5.27 5.69 18.77
N ASP A 141 5.08 6.98 18.55
CA ASP A 141 4.36 7.87 19.48
C ASP A 141 2.88 8.00 19.09
N ARG A 142 2.57 7.95 17.78
CA ARG A 142 1.24 8.18 17.23
C ARG A 142 1.00 7.32 16.00
N VAL A 143 -0.26 7.08 15.72
CA VAL A 143 -0.71 6.34 14.52
C VAL A 143 -1.77 7.15 13.80
N VAL A 144 -1.59 7.35 12.50
CA VAL A 144 -2.59 7.86 11.57
C VAL A 144 -2.79 6.82 10.47
N ILE A 145 -4.01 6.37 10.27
CA ILE A 145 -4.34 5.45 9.18
C ILE A 145 -5.34 6.07 8.22
N SER A 146 -5.17 5.75 6.94
CA SER A 146 -6.08 6.16 5.87
C SER A 146 -6.25 5.04 4.87
N ASN A 147 -7.47 4.76 4.45
CA ASN A 147 -7.77 3.78 3.39
C ASN A 147 -6.98 2.45 3.51
N THR A 148 -7.06 1.85 4.67
CA THR A 148 -6.38 0.60 5.03
C THR A 148 -7.24 -0.25 5.95
N GLY A 149 -6.69 -1.31 6.52
CA GLY A 149 -7.37 -2.17 7.46
C GLY A 149 -6.43 -3.14 8.16
N LEU A 150 -7.00 -3.94 9.05
CA LEU A 150 -6.36 -5.09 9.66
C LEU A 150 -7.34 -6.26 9.53
N PRO A 151 -7.53 -6.82 8.31
CA PRO A 151 -8.58 -7.80 8.03
C PRO A 151 -8.46 -9.04 8.91
N TYR A 152 -9.57 -9.40 9.58
CA TYR A 152 -9.66 -10.59 10.44
C TYR A 152 -11.07 -11.12 10.39
N ASN A 153 -11.32 -12.19 9.64
CA ASN A 153 -12.63 -12.79 9.41
C ASN A 153 -12.58 -14.30 9.64
N PRO A 154 -12.44 -14.79 10.89
CA PRO A 154 -12.35 -16.22 11.17
C PRO A 154 -13.67 -16.96 10.94
N ASP A 155 -14.81 -16.26 11.03
CA ASP A 155 -16.15 -16.85 11.04
C ASP A 155 -16.94 -16.61 9.75
N TRP A 156 -16.25 -16.55 8.62
CA TRP A 156 -16.95 -16.40 7.34
C TRP A 156 -17.81 -17.61 7.02
N PRO A 157 -19.03 -17.41 6.45
CA PRO A 157 -19.90 -18.54 6.06
C PRO A 157 -19.21 -19.45 5.04
N ASP A 158 -19.25 -20.77 5.26
CA ASP A 158 -18.63 -21.77 4.39
C ASP A 158 -19.05 -21.64 2.93
N GLU A 159 -20.30 -21.29 2.66
CA GLU A 159 -20.81 -21.06 1.30
C GLU A 159 -20.04 -19.94 0.58
N GLU A 160 -19.81 -18.81 1.24
CA GLU A 160 -19.06 -17.69 0.67
C GLU A 160 -17.57 -18.04 0.51
N VAL A 161 -16.99 -18.76 1.47
CA VAL A 161 -15.62 -19.28 1.36
C VAL A 161 -15.48 -20.16 0.12
N GLN A 162 -16.38 -21.14 -0.06
CA GLN A 162 -16.35 -22.04 -1.21
C GLN A 162 -16.55 -21.30 -2.54
N LYS A 163 -17.41 -20.31 -2.56
CA LYS A 163 -17.65 -19.47 -3.74
C LYS A 163 -16.37 -18.74 -4.16
N VAL A 164 -15.64 -18.11 -3.22
CA VAL A 164 -14.37 -17.45 -3.48
C VAL A 164 -13.30 -18.44 -3.95
N LYS A 165 -13.17 -19.59 -3.26
CA LYS A 165 -12.21 -20.65 -3.63
C LYS A 165 -12.48 -21.20 -5.04
N ASN A 166 -13.73 -21.49 -5.35
CA ASN A 166 -14.14 -21.95 -6.67
C ASN A 166 -13.86 -20.91 -7.77
N PHE A 167 -14.12 -19.64 -7.50
CA PHE A 167 -13.79 -18.56 -8.43
C PHE A 167 -12.29 -18.48 -8.67
N ARG A 168 -11.47 -18.49 -7.61
CA ARG A 168 -10.01 -18.43 -7.75
C ARG A 168 -9.47 -19.61 -8.56
N ALA A 169 -9.99 -20.82 -8.35
CA ALA A 169 -9.52 -22.03 -9.03
C ALA A 169 -9.98 -22.14 -10.50
N ASN A 170 -11.25 -21.78 -10.79
CA ASN A 170 -11.90 -22.20 -12.03
C ASN A 170 -12.30 -21.04 -12.98
N ALA A 171 -12.39 -19.81 -12.48
CA ALA A 171 -12.77 -18.70 -13.32
C ALA A 171 -11.61 -18.30 -14.27
N LYS A 172 -11.96 -17.75 -15.44
CA LYS A 172 -10.96 -17.13 -16.32
C LYS A 172 -10.38 -15.88 -15.66
N THR A 173 -9.11 -15.59 -15.95
CA THR A 173 -8.46 -14.35 -15.52
C THR A 173 -9.33 -13.14 -15.86
N PRO A 174 -9.69 -12.29 -14.90
CA PRO A 174 -10.47 -11.09 -15.19
C PRO A 174 -9.71 -10.17 -16.16
N THR A 175 -10.45 -9.46 -17.01
CA THR A 175 -9.87 -8.36 -17.78
C THR A 175 -9.72 -7.11 -16.89
N PRO A 176 -8.86 -6.13 -17.23
CA PRO A 176 -8.75 -4.87 -16.48
C PRO A 176 -10.11 -4.17 -16.28
N PHE A 177 -10.99 -4.22 -17.29
CA PHE A 177 -12.34 -3.65 -17.19
C PHE A 177 -13.27 -4.49 -16.31
N GLY A 178 -13.18 -5.81 -16.39
CA GLY A 178 -13.95 -6.73 -15.55
C GLY A 178 -13.60 -6.55 -14.07
N MET A 179 -12.33 -6.49 -13.77
CA MET A 179 -11.80 -6.20 -12.43
C MET A 179 -12.26 -4.82 -11.91
N ALA A 180 -12.05 -3.75 -12.71
CA ALA A 180 -12.47 -2.41 -12.32
C ALA A 180 -13.99 -2.27 -12.15
N ARG A 181 -14.79 -3.04 -12.90
CA ARG A 181 -16.25 -3.12 -12.71
C ARG A 181 -16.61 -3.79 -11.39
N ALA A 182 -15.96 -4.90 -11.06
CA ALA A 182 -16.21 -5.62 -9.80
C ALA A 182 -15.92 -4.72 -8.59
N LEU A 183 -14.76 -4.06 -8.55
CA LEU A 183 -14.38 -3.14 -7.47
C LEU A 183 -15.34 -1.95 -7.33
N ARG A 184 -15.85 -1.40 -8.43
CA ARG A 184 -16.86 -0.31 -8.37
C ARG A 184 -18.23 -0.76 -7.88
N ASN A 185 -18.52 -2.04 -7.95
CA ASN A 185 -19.79 -2.61 -7.49
C ASN A 185 -19.62 -3.46 -6.23
N VAL A 186 -18.70 -3.08 -5.34
CA VAL A 186 -18.38 -3.82 -4.12
C VAL A 186 -19.62 -4.09 -3.26
N ASP A 187 -20.54 -3.14 -3.16
CA ASP A 187 -21.79 -3.31 -2.40
C ASP A 187 -22.68 -4.45 -2.94
N ARG A 188 -22.59 -4.75 -4.24
CA ARG A 188 -23.32 -5.82 -4.89
C ARG A 188 -22.53 -7.13 -4.94
N GLU A 189 -21.27 -7.03 -5.28
CA GLU A 189 -20.37 -8.19 -5.47
C GLU A 189 -19.86 -8.74 -4.13
N GLY A 190 -19.91 -7.92 -3.07
CA GLY A 190 -19.43 -8.30 -1.74
C GLY A 190 -17.97 -8.77 -1.78
N PRO A 191 -17.65 -9.84 -1.05
CA PRO A 191 -16.30 -10.40 -1.00
C PRO A 191 -15.72 -10.78 -2.37
N MET A 192 -16.58 -11.08 -3.33
CA MET A 192 -16.16 -11.43 -4.69
C MET A 192 -15.46 -10.28 -5.40
N ALA A 193 -15.82 -9.02 -5.11
CA ALA A 193 -15.16 -7.86 -5.73
C ALA A 193 -13.65 -7.89 -5.54
N PHE A 194 -13.21 -8.20 -4.32
CA PHE A 194 -11.79 -8.30 -4.00
C PHE A 194 -11.14 -9.55 -4.59
N ALA A 195 -11.85 -10.67 -4.67
CA ALA A 195 -11.37 -11.89 -5.32
C ALA A 195 -11.06 -11.67 -6.83
N TYR A 196 -11.82 -10.80 -7.52
CA TYR A 196 -11.50 -10.38 -8.89
C TYR A 196 -10.13 -9.66 -8.97
N TRP A 197 -9.86 -8.77 -8.02
CA TRP A 197 -8.59 -8.06 -7.93
C TRP A 197 -7.42 -9.01 -7.67
N GLN A 198 -7.56 -9.89 -6.69
CA GLN A 198 -6.55 -10.90 -6.34
C GLN A 198 -6.19 -11.79 -7.54
N LYS A 199 -7.21 -12.36 -8.19
CA LYS A 199 -7.01 -13.22 -9.36
C LYS A 199 -6.41 -12.48 -10.55
N PHE A 200 -6.86 -11.25 -10.81
CA PHE A 200 -6.31 -10.42 -11.86
C PHE A 200 -4.81 -10.16 -11.66
N CYS A 201 -4.40 -9.76 -10.45
CA CYS A 201 -3.00 -9.50 -10.16
C CYS A 201 -2.14 -10.76 -10.23
N TRP A 202 -2.60 -11.84 -9.64
CA TRP A 202 -1.85 -13.10 -9.58
C TRP A 202 -1.59 -13.70 -10.96
N GLU A 203 -2.61 -13.73 -11.82
CA GLU A 203 -2.55 -14.40 -13.11
C GLU A 203 -2.10 -13.51 -14.27
N THR A 204 -2.06 -12.18 -14.10
CA THR A 204 -1.60 -11.27 -15.16
C THR A 204 -0.08 -11.17 -15.12
N GLU A 205 0.61 -11.87 -16.00
CA GLU A 205 2.07 -11.92 -16.04
C GLU A 205 2.69 -10.53 -16.17
N ASP A 206 2.25 -9.73 -17.13
CA ASP A 206 2.66 -8.34 -17.28
C ASP A 206 1.60 -7.41 -16.69
N LEU A 207 1.53 -7.34 -15.34
CA LEU A 207 0.58 -6.48 -14.64
C LEU A 207 0.77 -5.02 -15.07
N PRO A 208 -0.26 -4.36 -15.65
CA PRO A 208 -0.13 -3.04 -16.25
C PRO A 208 -0.24 -1.92 -15.20
N VAL A 209 0.73 -1.84 -14.28
CA VAL A 209 0.71 -0.92 -13.13
C VAL A 209 0.47 0.52 -13.54
N GLY A 210 1.27 1.06 -14.45
CA GLY A 210 1.13 2.44 -14.90
C GLY A 210 -0.19 2.73 -15.61
N PHE A 211 -0.72 1.76 -16.37
CA PHE A 211 -2.04 1.89 -16.99
C PHE A 211 -3.16 1.95 -15.94
N MET A 212 -3.12 1.09 -14.93
CA MET A 212 -4.10 1.09 -13.85
C MET A 212 -4.07 2.40 -13.07
N MET A 213 -2.88 2.86 -12.68
CA MET A 213 -2.72 4.09 -11.92
C MET A 213 -3.18 5.32 -12.70
N SER A 214 -2.75 5.48 -13.95
CA SER A 214 -3.19 6.62 -14.77
C SER A 214 -4.70 6.62 -15.00
N THR A 215 -5.29 5.45 -15.22
CA THR A 215 -6.74 5.31 -15.44
C THR A 215 -7.54 5.65 -14.17
N GLY A 216 -7.08 5.19 -13.01
CA GLY A 216 -7.71 5.44 -11.72
C GLY A 216 -7.59 6.90 -11.27
N LEU A 217 -6.47 7.55 -11.54
CA LEU A 217 -6.19 8.91 -11.08
C LEU A 217 -6.68 10.00 -12.03
N GLU A 218 -6.47 9.83 -13.33
CA GLU A 218 -6.78 10.82 -14.36
C GLU A 218 -8.17 10.63 -14.99
N GLY A 219 -8.85 9.54 -14.62
CA GLY A 219 -10.17 9.18 -15.14
C GLY A 219 -10.16 8.54 -16.52
N PRO A 220 -11.31 8.05 -16.98
CA PRO A 220 -11.44 7.35 -18.25
C PRO A 220 -11.25 8.28 -19.46
N SER A 221 -10.50 7.82 -20.46
CA SER A 221 -10.29 8.50 -21.74
C SER A 221 -10.14 7.45 -22.84
N VAL A 222 -10.74 7.68 -24.00
CA VAL A 222 -10.60 6.78 -25.16
C VAL A 222 -9.13 6.58 -25.54
N ALA A 223 -8.37 7.68 -25.61
CA ALA A 223 -6.95 7.63 -25.95
C ALA A 223 -6.09 6.91 -24.91
N ARG A 224 -6.38 7.11 -23.60
CA ARG A 224 -5.59 6.53 -22.50
C ARG A 224 -6.01 5.10 -22.14
N MET A 225 -7.23 4.70 -22.43
CA MET A 225 -7.77 3.40 -22.04
C MET A 225 -8.03 2.49 -23.22
N LEU A 226 -8.86 2.91 -24.16
CA LEU A 226 -9.37 2.02 -25.20
C LEU A 226 -8.29 1.70 -26.24
N ILE A 227 -7.54 2.70 -26.69
CA ILE A 227 -6.49 2.49 -27.69
C ILE A 227 -5.38 1.57 -27.17
N PRO A 228 -4.74 1.83 -26.00
CA PRO A 228 -3.73 0.92 -25.45
C PRO A 228 -4.27 -0.50 -25.21
N TYR A 229 -5.50 -0.61 -24.73
CA TYR A 229 -6.15 -1.91 -24.52
C TYR A 229 -6.35 -2.69 -25.83
N LEU A 230 -6.84 -2.04 -26.88
CA LEU A 230 -7.02 -2.69 -28.19
C LEU A 230 -5.70 -3.11 -28.82
N LEU A 231 -4.67 -2.26 -28.76
CA LEU A 231 -3.34 -2.60 -29.25
C LEU A 231 -2.76 -3.81 -28.49
N SER A 232 -2.93 -3.85 -27.19
CA SER A 232 -2.50 -4.99 -26.37
C SER A 232 -3.28 -6.26 -26.71
N ARG A 233 -4.59 -6.18 -26.92
CA ARG A 233 -5.41 -7.34 -27.32
C ARG A 233 -5.06 -7.89 -28.70
N LEU A 234 -4.54 -7.05 -29.58
CA LEU A 234 -4.06 -7.44 -30.91
C LEU A 234 -2.58 -7.90 -30.90
N GLY A 235 -1.93 -7.90 -29.76
CA GLY A 235 -0.51 -8.26 -29.62
C GLY A 235 0.44 -7.25 -30.27
N LEU A 236 -0.03 -6.03 -30.57
CA LEU A 236 0.75 -4.99 -31.25
C LEU A 236 1.61 -4.17 -30.27
N ALA A 237 1.21 -4.08 -29.00
CA ALA A 237 1.96 -3.38 -27.95
C ALA A 237 1.58 -3.91 -26.56
N PRO A 238 2.48 -3.88 -25.57
CA PRO A 238 2.12 -4.16 -24.18
C PRO A 238 1.15 -3.09 -23.66
N LEU A 239 0.32 -3.45 -22.68
CA LEU A 239 -0.62 -2.51 -22.08
C LEU A 239 0.12 -1.54 -21.14
N ARG A 240 0.50 -0.38 -21.67
CA ARG A 240 1.25 0.67 -20.98
C ARG A 240 0.51 2.00 -21.01
N SER A 241 0.80 2.86 -20.05
CA SER A 241 0.30 4.23 -20.04
C SER A 241 1.24 5.18 -20.77
N SER A 242 0.66 6.12 -21.52
CA SER A 242 1.38 7.23 -22.11
C SER A 242 1.47 8.46 -21.20
N SER A 243 0.71 8.50 -20.09
CA SER A 243 0.72 9.65 -19.19
C SER A 243 2.01 9.70 -18.34
N PRO A 244 2.49 10.90 -17.94
CA PRO A 244 3.63 11.04 -17.05
C PRO A 244 3.46 10.28 -15.74
N ILE A 245 2.31 10.40 -15.09
CA ILE A 245 2.01 9.70 -13.83
C ILE A 245 2.00 8.17 -14.00
N GLY A 246 1.44 7.68 -15.10
CA GLY A 246 1.46 6.24 -15.39
C GLY A 246 2.87 5.72 -15.64
N ARG A 247 3.72 6.48 -16.35
CA ARG A 247 5.12 6.13 -16.55
C ARG A 247 5.91 6.11 -15.23
N ALA A 248 5.64 7.06 -14.32
CA ALA A 248 6.28 7.10 -13.02
C ALA A 248 5.92 5.88 -12.15
N TYR A 249 4.65 5.47 -12.12
CA TYR A 249 4.26 4.25 -11.40
C TYR A 249 4.73 2.95 -12.07
N GLU A 250 5.01 2.96 -13.37
CA GLU A 250 5.61 1.81 -14.09
C GLU A 250 7.16 1.80 -14.01
N ALA A 251 7.81 2.90 -13.63
CA ALA A 251 9.27 3.04 -13.61
C ALA A 251 10.00 1.89 -12.89
N PRO A 252 9.51 1.39 -11.73
CA PRO A 252 10.16 0.30 -11.01
C PRO A 252 10.24 -1.04 -11.77
N TYR A 253 9.49 -1.19 -12.87
CA TYR A 253 9.24 -2.47 -13.52
C TYR A 253 9.67 -2.45 -14.99
N PRO A 254 10.98 -2.67 -15.30
CA PRO A 254 11.48 -2.71 -16.68
C PRO A 254 10.76 -3.73 -17.55
N ASP A 255 10.48 -4.90 -16.98
CA ASP A 255 9.82 -6.04 -17.61
C ASP A 255 8.97 -6.83 -16.59
N PRO A 256 8.21 -7.87 -17.02
CA PRO A 256 7.34 -8.64 -16.13
C PRO A 256 8.02 -9.30 -14.93
N SER A 257 9.31 -9.66 -15.03
CA SER A 257 10.04 -10.34 -13.95
C SER A 257 10.19 -9.47 -12.69
N TYR A 258 10.12 -8.14 -12.84
CA TYR A 258 10.18 -7.19 -11.73
C TYR A 258 8.83 -7.00 -10.99
N LYS A 259 7.74 -7.60 -11.48
CA LYS A 259 6.37 -7.36 -11.00
C LYS A 259 5.86 -8.39 -9.99
N MET A 260 6.74 -9.22 -9.43
CA MET A 260 6.30 -10.29 -8.53
C MET A 260 5.63 -9.74 -7.27
N GLY A 261 6.16 -8.66 -6.65
CA GLY A 261 5.53 -7.98 -5.52
C GLY A 261 4.10 -7.50 -5.81
N PRO A 262 3.88 -6.60 -6.80
CA PRO A 262 2.55 -6.13 -7.17
C PRO A 262 1.56 -7.24 -7.56
N ARG A 263 2.06 -8.37 -8.08
CA ARG A 263 1.22 -9.53 -8.44
C ARG A 263 0.84 -10.37 -7.24
N ALA A 264 1.77 -10.63 -6.33
CA ALA A 264 1.57 -11.52 -5.19
C ALA A 264 0.76 -10.88 -4.06
N MET A 265 1.07 -9.62 -3.71
CA MET A 265 0.56 -8.99 -2.49
C MET A 265 -0.97 -8.95 -2.37
N PRO A 266 -1.77 -8.66 -3.41
CA PRO A 266 -3.23 -8.71 -3.26
C PRO A 266 -3.76 -10.05 -2.75
N SER A 267 -3.11 -11.14 -3.12
CA SER A 267 -3.51 -12.49 -2.68
C SER A 267 -3.08 -12.80 -1.24
N GLN A 268 -2.22 -11.98 -0.64
CA GLN A 268 -1.78 -12.12 0.75
C GLN A 268 -2.70 -11.40 1.76
N VAL A 269 -3.71 -10.65 1.30
CA VAL A 269 -4.73 -10.08 2.20
C VAL A 269 -5.56 -11.21 2.78
N PRO A 270 -5.62 -11.37 4.13
CA PRO A 270 -6.33 -12.48 4.76
C PRO A 270 -7.85 -12.29 4.62
N THR A 271 -8.39 -12.87 3.59
CA THR A 271 -9.83 -12.79 3.24
C THR A 271 -10.58 -14.09 3.50
N LEU A 272 -9.90 -15.16 3.87
CA LEU A 272 -10.50 -16.47 4.12
C LEU A 272 -10.14 -16.99 5.51
N PRO A 273 -10.99 -17.83 6.15
CA PRO A 273 -10.75 -18.36 7.49
C PRO A 273 -9.51 -19.25 7.61
N ASP A 274 -9.01 -19.80 6.52
CA ASP A 274 -7.82 -20.66 6.46
C ASP A 274 -6.56 -19.91 5.96
N ASP A 275 -6.60 -18.57 5.95
CA ASP A 275 -5.44 -17.77 5.55
C ASP A 275 -4.31 -17.91 6.59
N PRO A 276 -3.05 -18.14 6.16
CA PRO A 276 -1.91 -18.28 7.06
C PRO A 276 -1.66 -17.10 7.99
N SER A 277 -2.11 -15.90 7.59
CA SER A 277 -1.90 -14.66 8.35
C SER A 277 -2.89 -14.46 9.50
N LEU A 278 -4.00 -15.21 9.56
CA LEU A 278 -5.10 -14.94 10.51
C LEU A 278 -4.68 -14.98 11.98
N GLU A 279 -3.85 -15.94 12.38
CA GLU A 279 -3.36 -16.00 13.76
C GLU A 279 -2.57 -14.76 14.14
N ALA A 280 -1.74 -14.27 13.23
CA ALA A 280 -0.96 -13.05 13.45
C ALA A 280 -1.84 -11.78 13.44
N GLN A 281 -2.95 -11.78 12.66
CA GLN A 281 -3.95 -10.72 12.72
C GLN A 281 -4.69 -10.71 14.07
N ALA A 282 -5.05 -11.88 14.59
CA ALA A 282 -5.67 -12.01 15.90
C ALA A 282 -4.76 -11.41 17.01
N ARG A 283 -3.46 -11.76 17.00
CA ARG A 283 -2.48 -11.20 17.95
C ARG A 283 -2.37 -9.67 17.82
N ALA A 284 -2.37 -9.16 16.60
CA ALA A 284 -2.33 -7.72 16.37
C ALA A 284 -3.59 -7.03 16.90
N TRP A 285 -4.79 -7.59 16.70
CA TRP A 285 -6.03 -7.05 17.29
C TRP A 285 -6.02 -7.13 18.82
N GLU A 286 -5.50 -8.21 19.40
CA GLU A 286 -5.29 -8.29 20.86
C GLU A 286 -4.38 -7.18 21.36
N PHE A 287 -3.28 -6.89 20.67
CA PHE A 287 -2.42 -5.74 20.97
C PHE A 287 -3.18 -4.42 20.87
N TYR A 288 -3.88 -4.17 19.75
CA TYR A 288 -4.62 -2.91 19.54
C TYR A 288 -5.77 -2.70 20.52
N SER A 289 -6.35 -3.76 21.07
CA SER A 289 -7.38 -3.64 22.12
C SER A 289 -6.86 -3.01 23.42
N ARG A 290 -5.54 -2.89 23.56
CA ARG A 290 -4.85 -2.32 24.73
C ARG A 290 -3.93 -1.13 24.37
N PHE A 291 -3.94 -0.73 23.08
CA PHE A 291 -3.06 0.34 22.60
C PHE A 291 -3.61 1.72 22.98
N GLU A 292 -2.91 2.44 23.86
CA GLU A 292 -3.35 3.72 24.42
C GLU A 292 -2.75 4.95 23.73
N LYS A 293 -1.65 4.78 22.94
CA LYS A 293 -1.06 5.93 22.24
C LYS A 293 -2.03 6.51 21.22
N PRO A 294 -1.97 7.83 20.93
CA PRO A 294 -2.90 8.50 20.03
C PRO A 294 -3.04 7.79 18.68
N PHE A 295 -4.28 7.47 18.30
CA PHE A 295 -4.62 6.72 17.09
C PHE A 295 -5.72 7.41 16.29
N LEU A 296 -5.42 7.91 15.11
CA LEU A 296 -6.32 8.69 14.26
C LEU A 296 -6.72 7.92 13.00
N CYS A 297 -8.00 7.89 12.68
CA CYS A 297 -8.54 7.42 11.41
C CYS A 297 -8.90 8.62 10.52
N ALA A 298 -8.34 8.67 9.30
CA ALA A 298 -8.59 9.71 8.29
C ALA A 298 -8.91 9.05 6.94
N PHE A 299 -10.11 8.49 6.83
CA PHE A 299 -10.54 7.72 5.65
C PHE A 299 -11.32 8.58 4.66
N VAL A 300 -11.36 8.16 3.39
CA VAL A 300 -12.19 8.81 2.38
C VAL A 300 -13.56 8.14 2.25
N ASP A 301 -14.58 8.91 1.86
CA ASP A 301 -15.94 8.43 1.71
C ASP A 301 -16.20 7.65 0.41
N ASP A 302 -15.34 7.82 -0.59
CA ASP A 302 -15.50 7.25 -1.95
C ASP A 302 -14.45 6.16 -2.29
N ASP A 303 -13.74 5.60 -1.29
CA ASP A 303 -12.83 4.47 -1.54
C ASP A 303 -13.64 3.16 -1.70
N PRO A 304 -13.59 2.51 -2.87
CA PRO A 304 -14.32 1.27 -3.09
C PRO A 304 -13.67 0.05 -2.42
N VAL A 305 -12.45 0.18 -1.89
CA VAL A 305 -11.67 -0.94 -1.33
C VAL A 305 -11.78 -1.02 0.18
N THR A 306 -11.65 0.12 0.87
CA THR A 306 -11.49 0.14 2.33
C THR A 306 -12.54 0.97 3.06
N ARG A 307 -13.59 1.42 2.36
CA ARG A 307 -14.69 2.18 2.97
C ARG A 307 -15.30 1.44 4.17
N GLY A 308 -15.37 2.12 5.32
CA GLY A 308 -15.85 1.56 6.59
C GLY A 308 -14.81 0.74 7.35
N GLY A 309 -13.57 0.63 6.84
CA GLY A 309 -12.46 -0.04 7.52
C GLY A 309 -11.91 0.69 8.74
N ASP A 310 -12.33 1.93 8.96
CA ASP A 310 -12.02 2.76 10.14
C ASP A 310 -12.83 2.35 11.38
N ALA A 311 -14.07 1.91 11.21
CA ALA A 311 -14.97 1.62 12.33
C ALA A 311 -14.39 0.62 13.34
N PRO A 312 -13.83 -0.54 12.98
CA PRO A 312 -13.26 -1.48 13.93
C PRO A 312 -12.15 -0.86 14.79
N PHE A 313 -11.34 0.04 14.24
CA PHE A 313 -10.29 0.72 15.01
C PHE A 313 -10.86 1.73 16.01
N MET A 314 -11.84 2.54 15.59
CA MET A 314 -12.50 3.50 16.47
C MET A 314 -13.24 2.82 17.63
N GLU A 315 -13.77 1.62 17.40
CA GLU A 315 -14.47 0.83 18.41
C GLU A 315 -13.53 0.11 19.37
N THR A 316 -12.41 -0.44 18.85
CA THR A 316 -11.56 -1.35 19.60
C THR A 316 -10.36 -0.68 20.26
N VAL A 317 -9.74 0.33 19.62
CA VAL A 317 -8.46 0.91 20.04
C VAL A 317 -8.67 1.98 21.12
N PRO A 318 -8.18 1.81 22.37
CA PRO A 318 -8.31 2.85 23.41
C PRO A 318 -7.73 4.20 23.01
N GLY A 319 -6.58 4.21 22.34
CA GLY A 319 -5.92 5.44 21.86
C GLY A 319 -6.68 6.18 20.76
N ALA A 320 -7.71 5.59 20.16
CA ALA A 320 -8.59 6.24 19.20
C ALA A 320 -9.69 7.07 19.87
N ARG A 321 -10.02 6.78 21.14
CA ARG A 321 -11.12 7.46 21.83
C ARG A 321 -10.85 8.94 22.00
N GLY A 322 -11.82 9.77 21.59
CA GLY A 322 -11.73 11.23 21.70
C GLY A 322 -10.80 11.90 20.70
N GLN A 323 -10.23 11.17 19.78
CA GLN A 323 -9.43 11.74 18.68
C GLN A 323 -10.33 12.38 17.61
N PRO A 324 -9.85 13.40 16.88
CA PRO A 324 -10.61 14.09 15.85
C PRO A 324 -10.65 13.28 14.55
N HIS A 325 -11.22 12.08 14.57
CA HIS A 325 -11.38 11.25 13.38
C HIS A 325 -12.07 12.03 12.27
N THR A 326 -11.60 11.84 11.05
CA THR A 326 -12.04 12.65 9.93
C THR A 326 -12.37 11.79 8.72
N THR A 327 -13.52 12.07 8.09
CA THR A 327 -13.86 11.54 6.76
C THR A 327 -13.52 12.57 5.71
N ILE A 328 -12.53 12.26 4.86
CA ILE A 328 -12.11 13.11 3.74
C ILE A 328 -13.10 12.90 2.59
N ARG A 329 -13.63 14.00 2.03
CA ARG A 329 -14.60 13.93 0.94
C ARG A 329 -13.94 13.86 -0.42
N GLY A 330 -14.17 12.73 -1.10
CA GLY A 330 -13.56 12.44 -2.40
C GLY A 330 -12.07 12.28 -2.30
N GLY A 331 -11.48 11.53 -3.16
CA GLY A 331 -10.05 11.22 -3.13
C GLY A 331 -9.76 9.83 -3.65
N GLY A 332 -10.75 8.96 -3.54
CA GLY A 332 -10.62 7.56 -3.94
C GLY A 332 -9.56 6.85 -3.11
N HIS A 333 -9.14 5.68 -3.57
CA HIS A 333 -8.21 4.83 -2.82
C HIS A 333 -6.85 5.50 -2.55
N PHE A 334 -6.30 6.25 -3.51
CA PHE A 334 -5.00 6.95 -3.39
C PHE A 334 -5.22 8.42 -3.02
N VAL A 335 -5.63 8.66 -1.79
CA VAL A 335 -5.98 10.00 -1.27
C VAL A 335 -4.81 10.99 -1.38
N GLN A 336 -3.59 10.51 -1.24
CA GLN A 336 -2.34 11.30 -1.33
C GLN A 336 -2.17 11.97 -2.69
N GLU A 337 -2.70 11.39 -3.75
CA GLU A 337 -2.66 11.97 -5.09
C GLU A 337 -3.66 13.10 -5.29
N LYS A 338 -4.83 13.00 -4.68
CA LYS A 338 -5.96 13.90 -4.94
C LYS A 338 -6.21 14.92 -3.84
N ARG A 339 -5.85 14.61 -2.60
CA ARG A 339 -6.08 15.45 -1.40
C ARG A 339 -4.83 15.60 -0.53
N PRO A 340 -3.61 15.79 -1.09
CA PRO A 340 -2.38 15.82 -0.31
C PRO A 340 -2.39 16.88 0.79
N ALA A 341 -2.85 18.09 0.51
CA ALA A 341 -2.89 19.18 1.48
C ALA A 341 -3.85 18.92 2.65
N GLU A 342 -5.00 18.27 2.39
CA GLU A 342 -5.95 17.91 3.43
C GLU A 342 -5.38 16.82 4.35
N VAL A 343 -4.78 15.78 3.79
CA VAL A 343 -4.11 14.71 4.55
C VAL A 343 -2.96 15.27 5.39
N VAL A 344 -2.12 16.14 4.81
CA VAL A 344 -1.01 16.79 5.53
C VAL A 344 -1.54 17.63 6.68
N LYS A 345 -2.58 18.45 6.46
CA LYS A 345 -3.18 19.26 7.52
C LYS A 345 -3.66 18.39 8.68
N ILE A 346 -4.31 17.26 8.40
CA ILE A 346 -4.80 16.33 9.43
C ILE A 346 -3.61 15.79 10.26
N ILE A 347 -2.52 15.38 9.60
CA ILE A 347 -1.33 14.85 10.26
C ILE A 347 -0.67 15.93 11.13
N VAL A 348 -0.50 17.16 10.61
CA VAL A 348 0.12 18.30 11.31
C VAL A 348 -0.69 18.68 12.56
N ASP A 349 -2.01 18.85 12.39
CA ASP A 349 -2.92 19.19 13.49
C ASP A 349 -2.90 18.10 14.59
N PHE A 350 -2.85 16.82 14.17
CA PHE A 350 -2.81 15.70 15.11
C PHE A 350 -1.50 15.65 15.91
N ILE A 351 -0.35 15.86 15.25
CA ILE A 351 0.95 15.95 15.93
C ILE A 351 0.93 17.10 16.94
N ALA A 352 0.44 18.29 16.55
CA ALA A 352 0.38 19.45 17.42
C ALA A 352 -0.55 19.26 18.64
N ALA A 353 -1.61 18.49 18.48
CA ALA A 353 -2.58 18.23 19.57
C ALA A 353 -2.14 17.13 20.55
N THR A 354 -1.16 16.30 20.17
CA THR A 354 -0.75 15.10 20.92
C THR A 354 0.75 15.08 21.28
N GLY A 355 1.47 16.16 20.97
CA GLY A 355 2.91 16.34 21.18
C GLY A 355 3.33 16.82 22.55
#